data_c272daa4fe9d1a21db9988e59b372164
#
_entry.id   c272daa4fe9d1a21db9988e59b372164
#
_cell.length_a   1.000
_cell.length_b   1.000
_cell.length_c   1.000
_cell.angle_alpha   90.00
_cell.angle_beta   90.00
_cell.angle_gamma   90.00
#
_symmetry.space_group_name_H-M   'P 1'
#
loop_
_entity.id
_entity.type
_entity.pdbx_description
1 polymer ?
#
loop_
_entity_poly.entity_id
_entity_poly.type
_entity_poly.pdbx_seq_one_letter_code
_entity_poly.pdbx_strand_id
1 'polypeptide(L)'
;MKYDKIIQMNSKVSYPAFRTDTEAKEGQWLTKIVTDYYKSKPVIIRTSGGSVPISPFVSELGVPAIGVPTVNLDNNQHSPNENLRLGNYFMGIETFLAILTTAF
;
A
#
# COMPACT_ATOMS: atom_id res chain seq x y z
N MET A 1 22.94 -21.90 -14.81
CA MET A 1 23.68 -21.61 -13.56
C MET A 1 23.48 -22.78 -12.63
N LYS A 2 24.52 -23.50 -12.28
CA LYS A 2 24.43 -24.61 -11.33
C LYS A 2 24.68 -24.10 -9.91
N TYR A 3 23.67 -24.19 -9.08
CA TYR A 3 23.80 -23.95 -7.62
C TYR A 3 23.80 -25.31 -6.93
N ASP A 4 24.96 -25.79 -6.55
CA ASP A 4 25.19 -27.08 -5.89
C ASP A 4 24.60 -27.15 -4.46
N LYS A 5 24.20 -26.00 -3.92
CA LYS A 5 23.64 -25.86 -2.57
C LYS A 5 22.11 -25.71 -2.53
N ILE A 6 21.44 -25.65 -3.68
CA ILE A 6 19.97 -25.61 -3.76
C ILE A 6 19.48 -27.00 -4.11
N ILE A 7 18.80 -27.64 -3.16
CA ILE A 7 18.25 -29.00 -3.33
C ILE A 7 16.87 -28.93 -3.97
N GLN A 8 16.04 -27.98 -3.55
CA GLN A 8 14.67 -27.84 -4.03
C GLN A 8 14.16 -26.42 -3.83
N MET A 9 13.40 -25.90 -4.80
CA MET A 9 12.64 -24.67 -4.68
C MET A 9 11.17 -24.93 -5.03
N ASN A 10 10.27 -24.68 -4.08
CA ASN A 10 8.84 -24.78 -4.29
C ASN A 10 8.23 -23.37 -4.26
N SER A 11 7.48 -23.02 -5.32
CA SER A 11 6.68 -21.80 -5.35
C SER A 11 5.20 -22.19 -5.38
N LYS A 12 4.43 -21.77 -4.37
CA LYS A 12 2.99 -22.08 -4.28
C LYS A 12 2.11 -20.97 -4.84
N VAL A 13 2.56 -19.73 -4.74
CA VAL A 13 1.83 -18.54 -5.19
C VAL A 13 2.82 -17.61 -5.85
N SER A 14 2.47 -17.12 -7.03
CA SER A 14 3.24 -16.12 -7.74
C SER A 14 2.28 -15.13 -8.40
N TYR A 15 2.52 -13.85 -8.21
CA TYR A 15 1.86 -12.78 -8.93
C TYR A 15 2.87 -11.69 -9.27
N PRO A 16 2.73 -11.01 -10.42
CA PRO A 16 3.68 -9.99 -10.83
C PRO A 16 3.62 -8.77 -9.93
N ALA A 17 4.73 -8.03 -9.85
CA ALA A 17 4.72 -6.70 -9.27
C ALA A 17 3.86 -5.77 -10.13
N PHE A 18 3.23 -4.79 -9.49
CA PHE A 18 2.57 -3.70 -10.20
C PHE A 18 3.19 -2.36 -9.80
N ARG A 19 2.93 -1.36 -10.62
CA ARG A 19 3.38 0.01 -10.36
C ARG A 19 2.30 0.97 -10.84
N THR A 20 1.93 1.90 -9.99
CA THR A 20 1.07 3.03 -10.33
C THR A 20 1.93 4.27 -10.56
N ASP A 21 1.64 5.01 -11.63
CA ASP A 21 2.29 6.30 -11.87
C ASP A 21 1.80 7.31 -10.83
N THR A 22 2.73 7.91 -10.11
CA THR A 22 2.43 8.92 -9.08
C THR A 22 1.87 10.21 -9.66
N GLU A 23 2.14 10.48 -10.94
CA GLU A 23 1.64 11.65 -11.66
C GLU A 23 0.30 11.40 -12.36
N ALA A 24 -0.21 10.16 -12.31
CA ALA A 24 -1.56 9.87 -12.78
C ALA A 24 -2.61 10.66 -11.97
N LYS A 25 -3.76 10.90 -12.60
CA LYS A 25 -4.85 11.69 -11.98
C LYS A 25 -5.31 11.12 -10.62
N GLU A 26 -5.30 9.81 -10.47
CA GLU A 26 -5.63 9.11 -9.22
C GLU A 26 -4.61 9.41 -8.12
N GLY A 27 -3.32 9.42 -8.47
CA GLY A 27 -2.24 9.76 -7.55
C GLY A 27 -2.30 11.22 -7.09
N GLN A 28 -2.56 12.13 -8.01
CA GLN A 28 -2.71 13.56 -7.70
C GLN A 28 -3.94 13.83 -6.85
N TRP A 29 -5.08 13.25 -7.20
CA TRP A 29 -6.32 13.33 -6.45
C TRP A 29 -6.16 12.84 -5.01
N LEU A 30 -5.59 11.64 -4.83
CA LEU A 30 -5.35 11.08 -3.50
C LEU A 30 -4.36 11.92 -2.69
N THR A 31 -3.28 12.38 -3.32
CA THR A 31 -2.28 13.25 -2.68
C THR A 31 -2.92 14.54 -2.18
N LYS A 32 -3.84 15.13 -2.96
CA LYS A 32 -4.59 16.32 -2.56
C LYS A 32 -5.45 16.05 -1.33
N ILE A 33 -6.23 14.97 -1.33
CA ILE A 33 -7.11 14.62 -0.20
C ILE A 33 -6.30 14.44 1.09
N VAL A 34 -5.23 13.64 1.02
CA VAL A 34 -4.37 13.38 2.17
C VAL A 34 -3.70 14.67 2.66
N THR A 35 -3.25 15.54 1.74
CA THR A 35 -2.68 16.84 2.08
C THR A 35 -3.71 17.73 2.76
N ASP A 36 -4.93 17.78 2.24
CA ASP A 36 -6.01 18.62 2.79
C ASP A 36 -6.44 18.14 4.18
N TYR A 37 -6.46 16.83 4.38
CA TYR A 37 -6.82 16.23 5.68
C TYR A 37 -5.73 16.47 6.73
N TYR A 38 -4.48 16.09 6.44
CA TYR A 38 -3.38 16.19 7.41
C TYR A 38 -2.72 17.56 7.48
N LYS A 39 -3.09 18.52 6.59
CA LYS A 39 -2.44 19.83 6.43
C LYS A 39 -0.94 19.74 6.15
N SER A 40 -0.52 18.62 5.59
CA SER A 40 0.87 18.29 5.28
C SER A 40 0.93 17.37 4.08
N LYS A 41 1.93 17.55 3.22
CA LYS A 41 2.12 16.67 2.07
C LYS A 41 2.50 15.27 2.53
N PRO A 42 1.88 14.21 1.97
CA PRO A 42 2.29 12.85 2.26
C PRO A 42 3.67 12.53 1.71
N VAL A 43 4.36 11.61 2.35
CA VAL A 43 5.58 11.01 1.80
C VAL A 43 5.17 9.94 0.80
N ILE A 44 5.59 10.11 -0.45
CA ILE A 44 5.30 9.14 -1.53
C ILE A 44 6.42 8.11 -1.59
N ILE A 45 6.09 6.88 -1.25
CA ILE A 45 7.01 5.75 -1.33
C ILE A 45 6.74 5.01 -2.63
N ARG A 46 7.73 5.01 -3.53
CA ARG A 46 7.60 4.43 -4.89
C ARG A 46 7.86 2.93 -4.95
N THR A 47 8.45 2.36 -3.91
CA THR A 47 8.79 0.94 -3.85
C THR A 47 8.63 0.45 -2.42
N SER A 48 7.91 -0.66 -2.27
CA SER A 48 7.76 -1.35 -0.98
C SER A 48 8.49 -2.69 -1.05
N GLY A 49 9.12 -3.08 0.05
CA GLY A 49 9.76 -4.39 0.19
C GLY A 49 8.79 -5.54 0.52
N GLY A 50 7.54 -5.22 0.80
CA GLY A 50 6.48 -6.20 1.07
C GLY A 50 5.71 -6.58 -0.19
N SER A 51 4.95 -7.67 -0.09
CA SER A 51 4.07 -8.15 -1.16
C SER A 51 2.61 -8.01 -0.75
N VAL A 52 1.81 -7.39 -1.63
CA VAL A 52 0.36 -7.31 -1.48
C VAL A 52 -0.26 -7.95 -2.72
N PRO A 53 -1.18 -8.92 -2.59
CA PRO A 53 -1.76 -9.64 -3.72
C PRO A 53 -2.81 -8.82 -4.47
N ILE A 54 -2.46 -7.61 -4.87
CA ILE A 54 -3.34 -6.65 -5.56
C ILE A 54 -3.11 -6.62 -7.07
N SER A 55 -1.94 -7.08 -7.54
CA SER A 55 -1.59 -7.02 -8.97
C SER A 55 -2.58 -7.71 -9.90
N PRO A 56 -3.23 -8.83 -9.54
CA PRO A 56 -4.27 -9.42 -10.39
C PRO A 56 -5.46 -8.47 -10.61
N PHE A 57 -5.87 -7.72 -9.60
CA PHE A 57 -6.94 -6.72 -9.74
C PHE A 57 -6.52 -5.57 -10.64
N VAL A 58 -5.28 -5.09 -10.49
CA VAL A 58 -4.74 -4.03 -11.34
C VAL A 58 -4.70 -4.45 -12.80
N SER A 59 -4.23 -5.67 -13.09
CA SER A 59 -4.11 -6.17 -14.46
C SER A 59 -5.46 -6.49 -15.09
N GLU A 60 -6.37 -7.13 -14.37
CA GLU A 60 -7.68 -7.55 -14.89
C GLU A 60 -8.65 -6.37 -15.05
N LEU A 61 -8.64 -5.43 -14.12
CA LEU A 61 -9.54 -4.29 -14.15
C LEU A 61 -8.95 -3.08 -14.90
N GLY A 62 -7.64 -3.09 -15.18
CA GLY A 62 -6.96 -1.96 -15.81
C GLY A 62 -6.99 -0.68 -14.99
N VAL A 63 -7.03 -0.79 -13.65
CA VAL A 63 -7.11 0.34 -12.73
C VAL A 63 -5.84 0.47 -11.90
N PRO A 64 -5.42 1.69 -11.55
CA PRO A 64 -4.29 1.88 -10.65
C PRO A 64 -4.63 1.45 -9.22
N ALA A 65 -3.60 1.08 -8.46
CA ALA A 65 -3.74 0.82 -7.03
C ALA A 65 -2.71 1.63 -6.25
N ILE A 66 -3.14 2.24 -5.16
CA ILE A 66 -2.30 3.07 -4.31
C ILE A 66 -2.53 2.66 -2.86
N GLY A 67 -1.46 2.26 -2.16
CA GLY A 67 -1.52 1.93 -0.75
C GLY A 67 -1.55 3.19 0.12
N VAL A 68 -2.48 3.23 1.07
CA VAL A 68 -2.56 4.29 2.09
C VAL A 68 -2.39 3.64 3.46
N PRO A 69 -1.16 3.56 3.98
CA PRO A 69 -0.94 2.97 5.30
C PRO A 69 -1.50 3.85 6.40
N THR A 70 -2.19 3.22 7.37
CA THR A 70 -2.85 3.89 8.48
C THR A 70 -2.36 3.41 9.85
N VAL A 71 -1.39 2.50 9.86
CA VAL A 71 -0.83 1.93 11.07
C VAL A 71 0.38 2.73 11.57
N ASN A 72 0.71 2.58 12.85
CA ASN A 72 1.95 3.13 13.41
C ASN A 72 3.20 2.44 12.83
N LEU A 73 4.31 3.17 12.73
CA LEU A 73 5.57 2.65 12.16
C LEU A 73 6.13 1.47 12.94
N ASP A 74 5.92 1.45 14.25
CA ASP A 74 6.38 0.43 15.19
C ASP A 74 5.33 -0.65 15.47
N ASN A 75 4.48 -0.94 14.49
CA ASN A 75 3.38 -1.90 14.63
C ASN A 75 3.84 -3.37 14.73
N ASN A 76 5.09 -3.68 14.47
CA ASN A 76 5.64 -5.04 14.43
C ASN A 76 4.87 -6.00 13.52
N GLN A 77 4.39 -5.52 12.38
CA GLN A 77 3.61 -6.31 11.43
C GLN A 77 4.33 -7.64 11.08
N HIS A 78 3.59 -8.74 11.13
CA HIS A 78 4.09 -10.10 10.91
C HIS A 78 5.13 -10.57 11.95
N SER A 79 5.13 -9.99 13.15
CA SER A 79 6.09 -10.28 14.21
C SER A 79 5.40 -10.40 15.57
N PRO A 80 6.07 -10.97 16.60
CA PRO A 80 5.55 -10.93 17.96
C PRO A 80 5.27 -9.49 18.43
N ASN A 81 4.22 -9.32 19.23
CA ASN A 81 3.74 -8.02 19.72
C ASN A 81 3.24 -7.09 18.60
N GLU A 82 2.71 -7.63 17.52
CA GLU A 82 2.01 -6.83 16.51
C GLU A 82 0.92 -5.98 17.20
N ASN A 83 0.88 -4.70 16.87
CA ASN A 83 0.05 -3.75 17.57
C ASN A 83 -0.48 -2.65 16.65
N LEU A 84 -1.56 -2.02 17.07
CA LEU A 84 -2.15 -0.86 16.43
C LEU A 84 -2.53 0.16 17.49
N ARG A 85 -2.01 1.38 17.38
CA ARG A 85 -2.45 2.46 18.27
C ARG A 85 -3.87 2.90 17.92
N LEU A 86 -4.70 3.05 18.93
CA LEU A 86 -6.10 3.49 18.75
C LEU A 86 -6.19 4.83 17.99
N GLY A 87 -5.27 5.76 18.24
CA GLY A 87 -5.21 7.00 17.50
C GLY A 87 -5.02 6.77 16.00
N ASN A 88 -4.11 5.88 15.59
CA ASN A 88 -3.91 5.52 14.19
C ASN A 88 -5.14 4.82 13.59
N TYR A 89 -5.83 4.00 14.37
CA TYR A 89 -7.07 3.37 13.93
C TYR A 89 -8.15 4.39 13.58
N PHE A 90 -8.42 5.35 14.48
CA PHE A 90 -9.42 6.39 14.21
C PHE A 90 -9.00 7.33 13.08
N MET A 91 -7.73 7.75 13.03
CA MET A 91 -7.20 8.54 11.91
C MET A 91 -7.34 7.79 10.59
N GLY A 92 -7.16 6.47 10.59
CA GLY A 92 -7.37 5.63 9.41
C GLY A 92 -8.82 5.69 8.92
N ILE A 93 -9.80 5.56 9.83
CA ILE A 93 -11.22 5.67 9.50
C ILE A 93 -11.52 7.04 8.88
N GLU A 94 -11.05 8.12 9.49
CA GLU A 94 -11.28 9.48 9.00
C GLU A 94 -10.61 9.72 7.64
N THR A 95 -9.39 9.19 7.45
CA THR A 95 -8.68 9.27 6.16
C THR A 95 -9.48 8.58 5.05
N PHE A 96 -9.97 7.35 5.29
CA PHE A 96 -10.77 6.65 4.31
C PHE A 96 -12.13 7.30 4.10
N LEU A 97 -12.73 7.88 5.13
CA LEU A 97 -13.95 8.66 4.97
C LEU A 97 -13.71 9.86 4.03
N ALA A 98 -12.64 10.60 4.23
CA ALA A 98 -12.27 11.72 3.35
C ALA A 98 -12.06 11.26 1.90
N ILE A 99 -11.40 10.12 1.69
CA ILE A 99 -11.19 9.53 0.35
C ILE A 99 -12.54 9.15 -0.29
N LEU A 100 -13.41 8.46 0.44
CA LEU A 100 -14.66 7.93 -0.10
C LEU A 100 -15.73 9.03 -0.36
N THR A 101 -15.64 10.15 0.33
CA THR A 101 -16.60 11.26 0.20
C THR A 101 -16.13 12.38 -0.73
N THR A 102 -14.87 12.36 -1.15
CA THR A 102 -14.34 13.35 -2.09
C THR A 102 -14.55 12.90 -3.53
N ALA A 103 -15.23 13.72 -4.32
CA ALA A 103 -15.41 13.45 -5.75
C ALA A 103 -14.08 13.36 -6.48
N PHE A 104 -14.01 12.41 -7.42
CA PHE A 104 -12.86 12.19 -8.31
C PHE A 104 -12.92 13.10 -9.54
#